data_83d8452870146651dd31f965b38ffcf9
#
_entry.id   83d8452870146651dd31f965b38ffcf9
#
_cell.length_a   1.000
_cell.length_b   1.000
_cell.length_c   1.000
_cell.angle_alpha   90.00
_cell.angle_beta   90.00
_cell.angle_gamma   90.00
#
_symmetry.space_group_name_H-M   'P 1'
#
loop_
_entity.id
_entity.type
_entity.pdbx_description
1 polymer ?
#
loop_
_entity_poly.entity_id
_entity_poly.type
_entity_poly.pdbx_seq_one_letter_code
_entity_poly.pdbx_strand_id
1 'polypeptide(L)'
;ETEFFVSQAKNGHQAFRSALPIRPIRHNFHAAADGQLGGIMKVYRDWHIYGNDEWLKLIYSYVQNSLDYCINTWDPKRKGVIEEPHHNTYDIEFWGPSGMINSYYTGALQAFVAMGEHLEKDMTEYRELLDKSIDYMENQLYDGEYFIQNIRWKELQASDPTKVQSVNSNYSKEGLDLLEKEGPKYQYGKGCLSDGVVGA
;
A
#
# COMPACT_ATOMS: atom_id res chain seq x y z
N GLU A 1 3.95 -16.47 8.88
CA GLU A 1 3.06 -15.30 8.93
C GLU A 1 2.68 -14.91 10.38
N THR A 2 2.40 -15.86 11.25
CA THR A 2 2.00 -15.58 12.66
C THR A 2 2.97 -14.62 13.35
N GLU A 3 4.28 -14.89 13.33
CA GLU A 3 5.29 -14.02 13.97
C GLU A 3 5.29 -12.59 13.37
N PHE A 4 5.09 -12.47 12.08
CA PHE A 4 5.01 -11.18 11.41
C PHE A 4 3.81 -10.36 11.91
N PHE A 5 2.63 -10.97 11.97
CA PHE A 5 1.42 -10.26 12.42
C PHE A 5 1.40 -9.98 13.92
N VAL A 6 1.85 -10.91 14.77
CA VAL A 6 1.92 -10.65 16.23
C VAL A 6 3.02 -9.66 16.61
N SER A 7 3.95 -9.35 15.69
CA SER A 7 4.98 -8.33 15.89
C SER A 7 4.50 -6.90 15.60
N GLN A 8 3.29 -6.73 15.12
CA GLN A 8 2.75 -5.40 14.77
C GLN A 8 2.65 -4.47 15.99
N ALA A 9 2.72 -3.17 15.76
CA ALA A 9 2.39 -2.16 16.74
C ALA A 9 0.88 -2.13 17.00
N LYS A 10 0.46 -1.46 18.08
CA LYS A 10 -0.97 -1.38 18.46
C LYS A 10 -1.88 -0.82 17.38
N ASN A 11 -1.36 0.03 16.52
CA ASN A 11 -2.09 0.62 15.40
C ASN A 11 -2.03 -0.20 14.11
N GLY A 12 -1.49 -1.41 14.16
CA GLY A 12 -1.35 -2.28 12.99
C GLY A 12 -0.08 -2.09 12.15
N HIS A 13 0.77 -1.10 12.48
CA HIS A 13 2.04 -0.88 11.79
C HIS A 13 2.96 -2.11 11.90
N GLN A 14 3.53 -2.52 10.78
CA GLN A 14 4.52 -3.59 10.69
C GLN A 14 5.78 -3.05 10.03
N ALA A 15 6.91 -3.12 10.76
CA ALA A 15 8.18 -2.67 10.21
C ALA A 15 8.59 -3.54 9.01
N PHE A 16 9.09 -2.92 7.95
CA PHE A 16 9.50 -3.64 6.73
C PHE A 16 10.74 -4.53 6.94
N ARG A 17 11.49 -4.29 8.01
CA ARG A 17 12.63 -5.11 8.45
C ARG A 17 12.52 -5.46 9.92
N SER A 18 12.81 -6.71 10.24
CA SER A 18 12.98 -7.16 11.60
C SER A 18 14.47 -7.15 11.98
N ALA A 19 14.79 -6.47 13.09
CA ALA A 19 16.15 -6.58 13.66
C ALA A 19 16.37 -7.96 14.28
N LEU A 20 17.55 -8.51 14.16
CA LEU A 20 17.93 -9.71 14.91
C LEU A 20 18.56 -9.32 16.26
N PRO A 21 18.23 -9.99 17.36
CA PRO A 21 17.16 -11.00 17.50
C PRO A 21 15.78 -10.38 17.28
N ILE A 22 14.80 -11.18 16.82
CA ILE A 22 13.42 -10.72 16.58
C ILE A 22 12.76 -10.23 17.88
N ARG A 23 13.19 -10.70 19.01
CA ARG A 23 12.71 -10.27 20.33
C ARG A 23 13.82 -9.61 21.15
N PRO A 24 13.54 -8.50 21.86
CA PRO A 24 12.25 -7.80 21.92
C PRO A 24 11.88 -7.15 20.57
N ILE A 25 10.57 -7.08 20.31
CA ILE A 25 10.02 -6.47 19.09
C ILE A 25 10.44 -5.00 19.03
N ARG A 26 10.95 -4.59 17.87
CA ARG A 26 11.39 -3.21 17.63
C ARG A 26 10.65 -2.66 16.40
N HIS A 27 10.03 -1.51 16.57
CA HIS A 27 9.31 -0.80 15.51
C HIS A 27 10.15 0.36 14.96
N ASN A 28 11.42 0.10 14.66
CA ASN A 28 12.40 1.14 14.29
C ASN A 28 12.35 1.51 12.80
N PHE A 29 11.64 0.72 12.00
CA PHE A 29 11.53 0.92 10.57
C PHE A 29 10.09 1.27 10.20
N HIS A 30 9.93 2.07 9.14
CA HIS A 30 8.62 2.33 8.56
C HIS A 30 8.02 1.07 7.93
N ALA A 31 6.74 1.10 7.61
CA ALA A 31 6.09 0.02 6.88
C ALA A 31 6.39 0.13 5.38
N ALA A 32 6.53 -1.01 4.71
CA ALA A 32 6.49 -1.08 3.26
C ALA A 32 5.09 -1.53 2.82
N ALA A 33 4.49 -0.78 1.91
CA ALA A 33 3.10 -1.00 1.53
C ALA A 33 2.89 -2.37 0.89
N ASP A 34 3.74 -2.78 -0.04
CA ASP A 34 3.73 -4.09 -0.67
C ASP A 34 3.94 -5.23 0.33
N GLY A 35 4.86 -5.04 1.29
CA GLY A 35 5.12 -6.03 2.32
C GLY A 35 3.93 -6.23 3.27
N GLN A 36 3.31 -5.15 3.73
CA GLN A 36 2.19 -5.22 4.67
C GLN A 36 0.92 -5.75 3.99
N LEU A 37 0.58 -5.25 2.81
CA LEU A 37 -0.55 -5.73 2.02
C LEU A 37 -0.35 -7.17 1.54
N GLY A 38 0.84 -7.49 1.05
CA GLY A 38 1.21 -8.84 0.62
C GLY A 38 1.14 -9.86 1.76
N GLY A 39 1.45 -9.44 2.99
CA GLY A 39 1.27 -10.27 4.20
C GLY A 39 -0.17 -10.72 4.39
N ILE A 40 -1.15 -9.84 4.16
CA ILE A 40 -2.59 -10.16 4.23
C ILE A 40 -2.97 -11.23 3.21
N MET A 41 -2.52 -11.06 1.96
CA MET A 41 -2.74 -12.05 0.90
C MET A 41 -2.10 -13.40 1.22
N LYS A 42 -0.93 -13.39 1.85
CA LYS A 42 -0.26 -14.63 2.31
C LYS A 42 -1.04 -15.35 3.40
N VAL A 43 -1.67 -14.63 4.33
CA VAL A 43 -2.54 -15.27 5.34
C VAL A 43 -3.70 -16.00 4.66
N TYR A 44 -4.35 -15.34 3.70
CA TYR A 44 -5.42 -15.97 2.90
C TYR A 44 -4.93 -17.24 2.20
N ARG A 45 -3.80 -17.16 1.50
CA ARG A 45 -3.19 -18.31 0.83
C ARG A 45 -2.85 -19.44 1.81
N ASP A 46 -2.20 -19.12 2.93
CA ASP A 46 -1.76 -20.11 3.91
C ASP A 46 -2.94 -20.78 4.59
N TRP A 47 -4.01 -20.03 4.88
CA TRP A 47 -5.26 -20.60 5.37
C TRP A 47 -5.87 -21.59 4.36
N HIS A 48 -5.93 -21.23 3.07
CA HIS A 48 -6.43 -22.13 2.03
C HIS A 48 -5.59 -23.43 1.89
N ILE A 49 -4.28 -23.33 2.05
CA ILE A 49 -3.39 -24.48 1.97
C ILE A 49 -3.51 -25.37 3.23
N TYR A 50 -3.63 -24.74 4.40
CA TYR A 50 -3.61 -25.43 5.68
C TYR A 50 -4.99 -25.93 6.13
N GLY A 51 -6.07 -25.27 5.72
CA GLY A 51 -7.44 -25.61 6.07
C GLY A 51 -7.74 -25.47 7.57
N ASN A 52 -7.07 -24.56 8.29
CA ASN A 52 -7.18 -24.44 9.74
C ASN A 52 -7.92 -23.15 10.13
N ASP A 53 -9.22 -23.27 10.37
CA ASP A 53 -10.07 -22.14 10.77
C ASP A 53 -9.76 -21.62 12.18
N GLU A 54 -9.28 -22.45 13.10
CA GLU A 54 -8.89 -21.99 14.42
C GLU A 54 -7.66 -21.07 14.35
N TRP A 55 -6.71 -21.40 13.48
CA TRP A 55 -5.60 -20.50 13.22
C TRP A 55 -6.05 -19.21 12.56
N LEU A 56 -6.98 -19.28 11.59
CA LEU A 56 -7.54 -18.09 10.96
C LEU A 56 -8.22 -17.17 11.98
N LYS A 57 -9.04 -17.73 12.88
CA LYS A 57 -9.69 -16.97 13.97
C LYS A 57 -8.69 -16.27 14.87
N LEU A 58 -7.59 -16.92 15.20
CA LEU A 58 -6.53 -16.35 16.04
C LEU A 58 -5.82 -15.17 15.38
N ILE A 59 -5.55 -15.24 14.07
CA ILE A 59 -4.77 -14.22 13.37
C ILE A 59 -5.63 -13.09 12.80
N TYR A 60 -6.93 -13.31 12.62
CA TYR A 60 -7.83 -12.40 11.90
C TYR A 60 -7.80 -10.97 12.42
N SER A 61 -7.84 -10.77 13.74
CA SER A 61 -7.81 -9.43 14.33
C SER A 61 -6.51 -8.67 14.04
N TYR A 62 -5.39 -9.38 13.96
CA TYR A 62 -4.11 -8.79 13.57
C TYR A 62 -4.11 -8.42 12.08
N VAL A 63 -4.69 -9.26 11.23
CA VAL A 63 -4.85 -8.97 9.79
C VAL A 63 -5.72 -7.75 9.59
N GLN A 64 -6.83 -7.64 10.30
CA GLN A 64 -7.70 -6.45 10.29
C GLN A 64 -6.92 -5.19 10.69
N ASN A 65 -6.22 -5.22 11.82
CA ASN A 65 -5.41 -4.10 12.28
C ASN A 65 -4.36 -3.66 11.23
N SER A 66 -3.73 -4.63 10.58
CA SER A 66 -2.77 -4.38 9.51
C SER A 66 -3.40 -3.69 8.30
N LEU A 67 -4.57 -4.17 7.88
CA LEU A 67 -5.31 -3.56 6.76
C LEU A 67 -5.80 -2.15 7.12
N ASP A 68 -6.36 -1.98 8.31
CA ASP A 68 -6.82 -0.68 8.79
C ASP A 68 -5.68 0.34 8.87
N TYR A 69 -4.47 -0.10 9.26
CA TYR A 69 -3.28 0.74 9.18
C TYR A 69 -3.00 1.19 7.75
N CYS A 70 -3.03 0.27 6.78
CA CYS A 70 -2.82 0.60 5.37
C CYS A 70 -3.86 1.61 4.85
N ILE A 71 -5.14 1.37 5.17
CA ILE A 71 -6.24 2.26 4.79
C ILE A 71 -6.03 3.66 5.41
N ASN A 72 -5.84 3.72 6.72
CA ASN A 72 -5.75 5.00 7.44
C ASN A 72 -4.47 5.79 7.07
N THR A 73 -3.41 5.12 6.66
CA THR A 73 -2.13 5.75 6.33
C THR A 73 -2.06 6.15 4.86
N TRP A 74 -2.51 5.29 3.96
CA TRP A 74 -2.26 5.45 2.52
C TRP A 74 -3.50 5.68 1.66
N ASP A 75 -4.71 5.36 2.20
CA ASP A 75 -6.03 5.72 1.63
C ASP A 75 -6.95 6.37 2.68
N PRO A 76 -6.50 7.43 3.38
CA PRO A 76 -7.25 8.02 4.50
C PRO A 76 -8.60 8.59 4.11
N LYS A 77 -8.82 8.84 2.84
CA LYS A 77 -10.10 9.34 2.28
C LYS A 77 -11.03 8.21 1.84
N ARG A 78 -10.61 6.95 2.01
CA ARG A 78 -11.36 5.74 1.63
C ARG A 78 -11.90 5.77 0.20
N LYS A 79 -11.01 6.13 -0.72
CA LYS A 79 -11.30 6.18 -2.15
C LYS A 79 -11.14 4.83 -2.85
N GLY A 80 -10.60 3.82 -2.17
CA GLY A 80 -10.20 2.55 -2.76
C GLY A 80 -8.86 2.61 -3.49
N VAL A 81 -8.03 3.63 -3.21
CA VAL A 81 -6.75 3.83 -3.86
C VAL A 81 -5.68 4.31 -2.91
N ILE A 82 -4.54 3.66 -2.91
CA ILE A 82 -3.35 4.14 -2.24
C ILE A 82 -2.74 5.25 -3.08
N GLU A 83 -2.77 6.47 -2.57
CA GLU A 83 -2.24 7.67 -3.22
C GLU A 83 -1.26 8.47 -2.35
N GLU A 84 -1.28 8.27 -1.03
CA GLU A 84 -0.30 8.88 -0.12
C GLU A 84 1.09 8.28 -0.32
N PRO A 85 2.19 9.00 -0.03
CA PRO A 85 3.54 8.48 -0.20
C PRO A 85 3.77 7.23 0.65
N HIS A 86 4.36 6.22 0.02
CA HIS A 86 4.58 4.92 0.64
C HIS A 86 5.90 4.31 0.20
N HIS A 87 6.57 3.70 1.18
CA HIS A 87 7.75 2.88 0.95
C HIS A 87 7.36 1.51 0.38
N ASN A 88 8.24 0.91 -0.40
CA ASN A 88 8.02 -0.37 -1.07
C ASN A 88 9.34 -1.12 -1.27
N THR A 89 9.27 -2.31 -1.86
CA THR A 89 10.41 -3.20 -2.14
C THR A 89 11.52 -2.55 -2.97
N TYR A 90 11.23 -1.50 -3.75
CA TYR A 90 12.26 -0.79 -4.52
C TYR A 90 13.12 0.16 -3.69
N ASP A 91 12.84 0.25 -2.39
CA ASP A 91 13.59 1.08 -1.43
C ASP A 91 13.49 2.60 -1.72
N ILE A 92 12.39 2.99 -2.36
CA ILE A 92 12.04 4.38 -2.66
C ILE A 92 10.59 4.66 -2.26
N GLU A 93 10.24 5.92 -2.12
CA GLU A 93 8.86 6.33 -1.90
C GLU A 93 8.16 6.61 -3.23
N PHE A 94 7.01 5.99 -3.44
CA PHE A 94 6.12 6.36 -4.53
C PHE A 94 5.10 7.39 -4.04
N TRP A 95 4.81 8.33 -4.91
CA TRP A 95 3.86 9.42 -4.68
C TRP A 95 2.73 9.34 -5.70
N GLY A 96 1.52 9.14 -5.21
CA GLY A 96 0.35 8.92 -6.04
C GLY A 96 0.10 7.46 -6.40
N PRO A 97 -1.03 7.19 -7.07
CA PRO A 97 -1.45 5.84 -7.38
C PRO A 97 -0.53 5.16 -8.40
N SER A 98 -0.18 3.90 -8.13
CA SER A 98 0.54 3.03 -9.07
C SER A 98 -0.20 1.71 -9.26
N GLY A 99 -0.01 1.08 -10.42
CA GLY A 99 -0.59 -0.22 -10.71
C GLY A 99 -0.13 -1.30 -9.73
N MET A 100 1.17 -1.33 -9.39
CA MET A 100 1.73 -2.29 -8.45
C MET A 100 1.04 -2.23 -7.08
N ILE A 101 1.13 -1.09 -6.39
CA ILE A 101 0.62 -1.00 -5.02
C ILE A 101 -0.90 -1.16 -4.96
N ASN A 102 -1.62 -0.63 -5.94
CA ASN A 102 -3.07 -0.77 -5.94
C ASN A 102 -3.52 -2.19 -6.31
N SER A 103 -2.74 -2.96 -7.06
CA SER A 103 -2.97 -4.41 -7.21
C SER A 103 -2.82 -5.15 -5.87
N TYR A 104 -1.78 -4.84 -5.08
CA TYR A 104 -1.64 -5.38 -3.72
C TYR A 104 -2.79 -4.94 -2.80
N TYR A 105 -3.22 -3.68 -2.91
CA TYR A 105 -4.31 -3.16 -2.09
C TYR A 105 -5.65 -3.85 -2.41
N THR A 106 -6.00 -3.94 -3.69
CA THR A 106 -7.19 -4.66 -4.16
C THR A 106 -7.15 -6.13 -3.74
N GLY A 107 -6.00 -6.80 -3.94
CA GLY A 107 -5.81 -8.20 -3.54
C GLY A 107 -5.90 -8.40 -2.02
N ALA A 108 -5.36 -7.48 -1.21
CA ALA A 108 -5.46 -7.53 0.24
C ALA A 108 -6.89 -7.33 0.74
N LEU A 109 -7.63 -6.37 0.16
CA LEU A 109 -9.05 -6.14 0.45
C LEU A 109 -9.87 -7.38 0.10
N GLN A 110 -9.67 -7.97 -1.07
CA GLN A 110 -10.37 -9.18 -1.51
C GLN A 110 -10.09 -10.37 -0.59
N ALA A 111 -8.83 -10.59 -0.25
CA ALA A 111 -8.42 -11.64 0.68
C ALA A 111 -9.04 -11.45 2.07
N PHE A 112 -9.06 -10.23 2.58
CA PHE A 112 -9.64 -9.91 3.87
C PHE A 112 -11.15 -10.08 3.90
N VAL A 113 -11.85 -9.61 2.87
CA VAL A 113 -13.31 -9.81 2.71
C VAL A 113 -13.65 -11.30 2.70
N ALA A 114 -12.94 -12.09 1.89
CA ALA A 114 -13.20 -13.53 1.80
C ALA A 114 -12.97 -14.26 3.14
N MET A 115 -11.90 -13.91 3.87
CA MET A 115 -11.65 -14.47 5.21
C MET A 115 -12.73 -14.05 6.22
N GLY A 116 -13.16 -12.79 6.17
CA GLY A 116 -14.19 -12.27 7.07
C GLY A 116 -15.55 -12.90 6.83
N GLU A 117 -15.95 -13.07 5.59
CA GLU A 117 -17.20 -13.75 5.22
C GLU A 117 -17.21 -15.21 5.67
N HIS A 118 -16.12 -15.92 5.48
CA HIS A 118 -15.96 -17.29 5.99
C HIS A 118 -16.13 -17.35 7.52
N LEU A 119 -15.68 -16.31 8.22
CA LEU A 119 -15.84 -16.20 9.68
C LEU A 119 -17.15 -15.53 10.10
N GLU A 120 -18.11 -15.37 9.18
CA GLU A 120 -19.44 -14.78 9.40
C GLU A 120 -19.39 -13.35 9.99
N LYS A 121 -18.38 -12.56 9.58
CA LYS A 121 -18.24 -11.16 10.01
C LYS A 121 -18.94 -10.21 9.06
N ASP A 122 -19.36 -9.07 9.57
CA ASP A 122 -19.85 -7.98 8.73
C ASP A 122 -18.68 -7.38 7.94
N MET A 123 -18.73 -7.52 6.63
CA MET A 123 -17.71 -7.05 5.71
C MET A 123 -18.18 -5.90 4.81
N THR A 124 -19.32 -5.30 5.13
CA THR A 124 -19.95 -4.27 4.29
C THR A 124 -19.00 -3.15 3.92
N GLU A 125 -18.34 -2.56 4.91
CA GLU A 125 -17.43 -1.42 4.70
C GLU A 125 -16.20 -1.78 3.83
N TYR A 126 -15.61 -2.96 4.07
CA TYR A 126 -14.45 -3.41 3.30
C TYR A 126 -14.84 -3.85 1.88
N ARG A 127 -16.03 -4.36 1.70
CA ARG A 127 -16.58 -4.72 0.38
C ARG A 127 -16.81 -3.47 -0.47
N GLU A 128 -17.41 -2.43 0.10
CA GLU A 128 -17.58 -1.15 -0.58
C GLU A 128 -16.22 -0.54 -0.98
N LEU A 129 -15.22 -0.69 -0.13
CA LEU A 129 -13.87 -0.20 -0.41
C LEU A 129 -13.19 -1.04 -1.50
N LEU A 130 -13.40 -2.36 -1.51
CA LEU A 130 -12.93 -3.26 -2.55
C LEU A 130 -13.54 -2.90 -3.91
N ASP A 131 -14.86 -2.66 -3.97
CA ASP A 131 -15.55 -2.30 -5.20
C ASP A 131 -14.99 -0.98 -5.77
N LYS A 132 -14.74 0.02 -4.91
CA LYS A 132 -14.06 1.26 -5.32
C LYS A 132 -12.64 1.01 -5.82
N SER A 133 -11.92 0.08 -5.20
CA SER A 133 -10.54 -0.24 -5.60
C SER A 133 -10.49 -0.90 -6.97
N ILE A 134 -11.40 -1.83 -7.24
CA ILE A 134 -11.54 -2.46 -8.55
C ILE A 134 -11.88 -1.40 -9.61
N ASP A 135 -12.91 -0.59 -9.35
CA ASP A 135 -13.33 0.48 -10.27
C ASP A 135 -12.18 1.44 -10.59
N TYR A 136 -11.39 1.84 -9.56
CA TYR A 136 -10.25 2.73 -9.77
C TYR A 136 -9.14 2.07 -10.61
N MET A 137 -8.83 0.81 -10.35
CA MET A 137 -7.85 0.06 -11.12
C MET A 137 -8.24 -0.03 -12.60
N GLU A 138 -9.49 -0.41 -12.87
CA GLU A 138 -9.99 -0.64 -14.23
C GLU A 138 -10.19 0.66 -15.03
N ASN A 139 -10.69 1.71 -14.38
CA ASN A 139 -11.13 2.92 -15.08
C ASN A 139 -10.18 4.10 -14.96
N GLN A 140 -9.21 4.09 -14.03
CA GLN A 140 -8.28 5.20 -13.82
C GLN A 140 -6.81 4.83 -14.02
N LEU A 141 -6.44 3.58 -13.74
CA LEU A 141 -5.04 3.15 -13.88
C LEU A 141 -4.81 2.29 -15.12
N TYR A 142 -5.80 1.54 -15.59
CA TYR A 142 -5.67 0.76 -16.80
C TYR A 142 -5.89 1.65 -18.03
N ASP A 143 -4.89 1.74 -18.92
CA ASP A 143 -4.95 2.60 -20.10
C ASP A 143 -5.45 1.89 -21.37
N GLY A 144 -5.80 0.60 -21.23
CA GLY A 144 -6.21 -0.28 -22.33
C GLY A 144 -5.14 -1.31 -22.71
N GLU A 145 -3.91 -1.14 -22.19
CA GLU A 145 -2.78 -2.02 -22.46
C GLU A 145 -2.02 -2.37 -21.19
N TYR A 146 -1.76 -1.40 -20.29
CA TYR A 146 -1.08 -1.61 -19.01
C TYR A 146 -1.68 -0.75 -17.91
N PHE A 147 -1.28 -1.06 -16.65
CA PHE A 147 -1.53 -0.18 -15.51
C PHE A 147 -0.46 0.90 -15.43
N ILE A 148 -0.89 2.15 -15.40
CA ILE A 148 -0.01 3.32 -15.33
C ILE A 148 0.23 3.74 -13.88
N GLN A 149 1.29 4.51 -13.68
CA GLN A 149 1.52 5.24 -12.44
C GLN A 149 1.18 6.72 -12.64
N ASN A 150 0.30 7.23 -11.78
CA ASN A 150 0.00 8.66 -11.69
C ASN A 150 0.81 9.27 -10.55
N ILE A 151 1.82 10.07 -10.85
CA ILE A 151 2.52 10.80 -9.78
C ILE A 151 1.63 11.95 -9.31
N ARG A 152 1.40 11.96 -8.00
CA ARG A 152 0.61 12.98 -7.32
C ARG A 152 1.29 13.38 -6.03
N TRP A 153 1.45 14.66 -5.78
CA TRP A 153 1.97 15.19 -4.51
C TRP A 153 1.11 16.34 -3.98
N LYS A 154 0.16 16.82 -4.77
CA LYS A 154 -0.82 17.82 -4.36
C LYS A 154 -2.07 17.14 -3.82
N GLU A 155 -2.74 17.84 -2.89
CA GLU A 155 -3.99 17.36 -2.28
C GLU A 155 -3.86 16.07 -1.47
N LEU A 156 -2.64 15.70 -1.08
CA LEU A 156 -2.36 14.63 -0.15
C LEU A 156 -2.30 15.17 1.28
N GLN A 157 -2.36 14.27 2.27
CA GLN A 157 -2.09 14.62 3.67
C GLN A 157 -0.60 14.87 3.89
N ALA A 158 0.25 14.18 3.15
CA ALA A 158 1.69 14.37 3.19
C ALA A 158 2.09 15.78 2.73
N SER A 159 3.12 16.31 3.37
CA SER A 159 3.69 17.60 2.97
C SER A 159 4.28 17.54 1.59
N ASP A 160 4.17 18.63 0.83
CA ASP A 160 4.75 18.77 -0.51
C ASP A 160 6.25 18.43 -0.48
N PRO A 161 6.70 17.37 -1.16
CA PRO A 161 8.09 16.92 -1.11
C PRO A 161 9.07 17.93 -1.71
N THR A 162 8.59 18.80 -2.59
CA THR A 162 9.43 19.83 -3.22
C THR A 162 9.83 20.93 -2.24
N LYS A 163 9.13 21.04 -1.10
CA LYS A 163 9.42 22.02 -0.04
C LYS A 163 10.31 21.47 1.07
N VAL A 164 10.63 20.18 1.02
CA VAL A 164 11.52 19.57 2.01
C VAL A 164 12.97 19.92 1.66
N GLN A 165 13.65 20.58 2.60
CA GLN A 165 15.02 21.10 2.39
C GLN A 165 16.02 20.02 1.93
N SER A 166 15.88 18.79 2.42
CA SER A 166 16.75 17.67 2.01
C SER A 166 16.54 17.26 0.55
N VAL A 167 15.35 17.41 0.02
CA VAL A 167 15.05 17.16 -1.40
C VAL A 167 15.60 18.31 -2.24
N ASN A 168 15.38 19.55 -1.83
CA ASN A 168 15.85 20.73 -2.54
C ASN A 168 17.37 20.79 -2.66
N SER A 169 18.12 20.25 -1.70
CA SER A 169 19.58 20.22 -1.76
C SER A 169 20.15 19.28 -2.83
N ASN A 170 19.35 18.37 -3.35
CA ASN A 170 19.76 17.39 -4.36
C ASN A 170 19.42 17.79 -5.80
N TYR A 171 18.66 18.87 -5.98
CA TYR A 171 18.31 19.36 -7.32
C TYR A 171 19.24 20.49 -7.74
N SER A 172 19.59 20.54 -9.03
CA SER A 172 20.22 21.73 -9.61
C SER A 172 19.22 22.89 -9.60
N LYS A 173 19.71 24.12 -9.68
CA LYS A 173 18.87 25.29 -9.77
C LYS A 173 17.92 25.21 -10.98
N GLU A 174 18.43 24.75 -12.12
CA GLU A 174 17.65 24.53 -13.33
C GLU A 174 16.56 23.48 -13.13
N GLY A 175 16.85 22.42 -12.36
CA GLY A 175 15.88 21.38 -11.99
C GLY A 175 14.76 21.94 -11.12
N LEU A 176 15.08 22.79 -10.16
CA LEU A 176 14.11 23.46 -9.29
C LEU A 176 13.24 24.45 -10.08
N ASP A 177 13.85 25.25 -10.96
CA ASP A 177 13.14 26.20 -11.82
C ASP A 177 12.16 25.48 -12.78
N LEU A 178 12.55 24.33 -13.32
CA LEU A 178 11.68 23.48 -14.14
C LEU A 178 10.52 22.88 -13.31
N LEU A 179 10.82 22.40 -12.10
CA LEU A 179 9.82 21.84 -11.20
C LEU A 179 8.79 22.89 -10.81
N GLU A 180 9.21 24.14 -10.54
CA GLU A 180 8.32 25.25 -10.22
C GLU A 180 7.45 25.66 -11.42
N LYS A 181 8.07 25.75 -12.61
CA LYS A 181 7.42 26.24 -13.82
C LYS A 181 6.48 25.22 -14.47
N GLU A 182 6.87 23.97 -14.51
CA GLU A 182 6.23 22.95 -15.34
C GLU A 182 5.61 21.80 -14.53
N GLY A 183 5.85 21.77 -13.24
CA GLY A 183 5.54 20.62 -12.41
C GLY A 183 6.40 19.41 -12.78
N PRO A 184 6.19 18.23 -12.20
CA PRO A 184 6.96 17.03 -12.51
C PRO A 184 6.59 16.51 -13.89
N LYS A 185 7.21 17.05 -14.91
CA LYS A 185 7.16 16.54 -16.28
C LYS A 185 8.16 15.42 -16.57
N TYR A 186 8.73 14.85 -15.55
CA TYR A 186 9.64 13.71 -15.68
C TYR A 186 8.94 12.40 -15.97
N GLN A 187 7.64 12.50 -16.28
CA GLN A 187 6.82 11.38 -16.67
C GLN A 187 6.43 11.50 -18.11
N TYR A 188 6.55 10.40 -18.79
CA TYR A 188 6.09 10.29 -20.16
C TYR A 188 4.55 10.19 -20.16
N GLY A 189 3.88 11.16 -20.75
CA GLY A 189 2.43 11.21 -20.81
C GLY A 189 1.77 11.53 -19.45
N LYS A 190 0.67 10.83 -19.13
CA LYS A 190 -0.08 10.98 -17.88
C LYS A 190 0.48 10.17 -16.70
N GLY A 191 1.44 9.32 -16.95
CA GLY A 191 2.08 8.47 -15.98
C GLY A 191 3.30 7.80 -16.58
N CYS A 192 4.01 6.99 -15.80
CA CYS A 192 5.08 6.14 -16.32
C CYS A 192 4.62 4.69 -16.38
N LEU A 193 5.21 3.91 -17.26
CA LEU A 193 5.21 2.46 -17.15
C LEU A 193 5.84 2.16 -15.81
N SER A 194 5.00 1.93 -14.82
CA SER A 194 5.49 1.51 -13.56
C SER A 194 5.46 -0.02 -13.51
N ASP A 195 5.73 -0.45 -12.44
CA ASP A 195 5.73 -1.71 -11.79
C ASP A 195 4.53 -2.62 -12.11
N GLY A 196 3.51 -2.15 -12.78
CA GLY A 196 2.43 -2.96 -13.34
C GLY A 196 2.92 -4.04 -14.31
N VAL A 197 4.06 -3.79 -14.97
CA VAL A 197 4.73 -4.79 -15.81
C VAL A 197 5.59 -5.75 -14.98
N VAL A 198 6.04 -5.33 -13.81
CA VAL A 198 6.91 -6.14 -12.93
C VAL A 198 6.09 -6.92 -11.91
N GLY A 199 4.88 -6.46 -11.59
CA GLY A 199 3.96 -7.11 -10.66
C GLY A 199 2.94 -8.05 -11.32
N ALA A 200 2.94 -8.12 -12.65
CA ALA A 200 2.16 -9.10 -13.41
C ALA A 200 3.00 -10.36 -13.63
#